data_7800fc2e5888ef66e420dd6d85508b45
#
_entry.id   7800fc2e5888ef66e420dd6d85508b45
#
_cell.length_a   1.000
_cell.length_b   1.000
_cell.length_c   1.000
_cell.angle_alpha   90.00
_cell.angle_beta   90.00
_cell.angle_gamma   90.00
#
_symmetry.space_group_name_H-M   'P 1'
#
loop_
_entity.id
_entity.type
_entity.pdbx_description
1 polymer ?
#
loop_
_entity_poly.entity_id
_entity_poly.type
_entity_poly.pdbx_seq_one_letter_code
_entity_poly.pdbx_strand_id
1 'polypeptide(L)'
;MSDLRHPNITQFLGVCFLPNCQLPVLVMERLDGSLDGILETVPNIPLALKRSILEDIARGLLYLHKHNPQIIHRDLTAKNVLLTSYLVAKITDLGNSRIVNLQPGQLARTLSRLPGTLVYMPPEALSAAARYGPSLDVFSFGHLALFTLTQVQYYL
;
A
#
# COMPACT_ATOMS: atom_id res chain seq x y z
N MET A 1 -8.59 11.06 4.99
CA MET A 1 -8.93 9.82 4.25
C MET A 1 -10.26 9.91 3.49
N SER A 2 -11.23 10.69 3.97
CA SER A 2 -12.54 10.87 3.30
C SER A 2 -12.46 11.42 1.88
N ASP A 3 -11.39 12.10 1.53
CA ASP A 3 -11.26 12.84 0.27
C ASP A 3 -10.41 12.12 -0.79
N LEU A 4 -9.86 10.94 -0.45
CA LEU A 4 -9.07 10.16 -1.39
C LEU A 4 -10.02 9.42 -2.35
N ARG A 5 -10.02 9.83 -3.62
CA ARG A 5 -10.81 9.21 -4.68
C ARG A 5 -9.93 8.91 -5.88
N HIS A 6 -9.63 7.64 -6.07
CA HIS A 6 -8.84 7.17 -7.21
C HIS A 6 -9.22 5.72 -7.54
N PRO A 7 -9.27 5.31 -8.82
CA PRO A 7 -9.66 3.95 -9.20
C PRO A 7 -8.78 2.86 -8.57
N ASN A 8 -7.51 3.17 -8.27
CA ASN A 8 -6.54 2.23 -7.72
C ASN A 8 -6.26 2.46 -6.22
N ILE A 9 -7.15 3.14 -5.50
CA ILE A 9 -7.16 3.27 -4.04
C ILE A 9 -8.51 2.78 -3.53
N THR A 10 -8.50 1.94 -2.48
CA THR A 10 -9.74 1.45 -1.86
C THR A 10 -10.56 2.62 -1.32
N GLN A 11 -11.83 2.68 -1.74
CA GLN A 11 -12.74 3.77 -1.34
C GLN A 11 -13.13 3.63 0.13
N PHE A 12 -12.82 4.63 0.92
CA PHE A 12 -13.37 4.78 2.27
C PHE A 12 -14.82 5.28 2.17
N LEU A 13 -15.75 4.61 2.84
CA LEU A 13 -17.19 4.94 2.82
C LEU A 13 -17.64 5.63 4.10
N GLY A 14 -16.99 5.33 5.24
CA GLY A 14 -17.38 5.93 6.51
C GLY A 14 -16.86 5.19 7.72
N VAL A 15 -17.39 5.56 8.87
CA VAL A 15 -17.09 4.97 10.18
C VAL A 15 -18.37 4.50 10.82
N CYS A 16 -18.36 3.31 11.40
CA CYS A 16 -19.46 2.75 12.16
C CYS A 16 -19.02 2.55 13.62
N PHE A 17 -19.90 2.88 14.57
CA PHE A 17 -19.71 2.59 15.98
C PHE A 17 -20.65 1.45 16.36
N LEU A 18 -20.07 0.30 16.71
CA LEU A 18 -20.85 -0.87 17.14
C LEU A 18 -21.17 -0.77 18.65
N PRO A 19 -22.36 -1.21 19.11
CA PRO A 19 -22.83 -1.01 20.49
C PRO A 19 -21.89 -1.54 21.58
N ASN A 20 -21.09 -2.57 21.30
CA ASN A 20 -20.19 -3.22 22.26
C ASN A 20 -18.71 -3.06 21.87
N CYS A 21 -18.37 -2.16 20.96
CA CYS A 21 -17.01 -1.92 20.52
C CYS A 21 -16.59 -0.50 20.88
N GLN A 22 -15.49 -0.37 21.64
CA GLN A 22 -14.95 0.95 22.03
C GLN A 22 -14.22 1.64 20.87
N LEU A 23 -13.84 0.90 19.82
CA LEU A 23 -13.12 1.42 18.68
C LEU A 23 -14.06 1.56 17.48
N PRO A 24 -13.91 2.63 16.69
CA PRO A 24 -14.65 2.79 15.45
C PRO A 24 -14.25 1.74 14.41
N VAL A 25 -15.23 1.20 13.70
CA VAL A 25 -15.03 0.29 12.56
C VAL A 25 -15.01 1.11 11.27
N LEU A 26 -13.95 0.97 10.49
CA LEU A 26 -13.84 1.61 9.18
C LEU A 26 -14.68 0.83 8.16
N VAL A 27 -15.51 1.53 7.41
CA VAL A 27 -16.33 0.96 6.33
C VAL A 27 -15.70 1.36 5.01
N MET A 28 -15.38 0.37 4.18
CA MET A 28 -14.77 0.55 2.86
C MET A 28 -15.56 -0.18 1.79
N GLU A 29 -15.28 0.12 0.51
CA GLU A 29 -15.83 -0.68 -0.59
C GLU A 29 -15.43 -2.15 -0.44
N ARG A 30 -16.31 -3.05 -0.88
CA ARG A 30 -16.01 -4.48 -0.88
C ARG A 30 -15.18 -4.84 -2.10
N LEU A 31 -14.12 -5.63 -1.87
CA LEU A 31 -13.24 -6.17 -2.91
C LEU A 31 -13.18 -7.70 -2.76
N ASP A 32 -12.80 -8.41 -3.83
CA ASP A 32 -13.01 -9.85 -3.92
C ASP A 32 -11.88 -10.69 -3.34
N GLY A 33 -10.67 -10.14 -3.28
CA GLY A 33 -9.52 -10.83 -2.69
C GLY A 33 -8.26 -9.99 -2.68
N SER A 34 -7.22 -10.48 -2.00
CA SER A 34 -5.90 -9.86 -2.00
C SER A 34 -5.04 -10.39 -3.14
N LEU A 35 -4.11 -9.57 -3.61
CA LEU A 35 -3.10 -9.97 -4.59
C LEU A 35 -2.27 -11.15 -4.06
N ASP A 36 -1.92 -11.14 -2.78
CA ASP A 36 -1.24 -12.24 -2.08
C ASP A 36 -1.95 -13.58 -2.30
N GLY A 37 -3.24 -13.62 -1.95
CA GLY A 37 -4.05 -14.84 -2.10
C GLY A 37 -4.14 -15.33 -3.55
N ILE A 38 -4.21 -14.44 -4.53
CA ILE A 38 -4.25 -14.83 -5.95
C ILE A 38 -2.89 -15.35 -6.43
N LEU A 39 -1.79 -14.71 -6.04
CA LEU A 39 -0.44 -15.15 -6.42
C LEU A 39 -0.10 -16.52 -5.84
N GLU A 40 -0.64 -16.85 -4.67
CA GLU A 40 -0.42 -18.16 -4.02
C GLU A 40 -1.32 -19.28 -4.58
N THR A 41 -2.54 -18.93 -4.98
CA THR A 41 -3.56 -19.96 -5.35
C THR A 41 -3.72 -20.18 -6.85
N VAL A 42 -3.39 -19.18 -7.66
CA VAL A 42 -3.56 -19.26 -9.12
C VAL A 42 -2.20 -19.45 -9.80
N PRO A 43 -1.90 -20.64 -10.32
CA PRO A 43 -0.65 -20.88 -11.04
C PRO A 43 -0.68 -20.19 -12.42
N ASN A 44 0.50 -19.81 -12.91
CA ASN A 44 0.69 -19.33 -14.29
C ASN A 44 -0.21 -18.14 -14.69
N ILE A 45 -0.33 -17.15 -13.82
CA ILE A 45 -1.02 -15.90 -14.16
C ILE A 45 -0.38 -15.27 -15.42
N PRO A 46 -1.17 -14.91 -16.45
CA PRO A 46 -0.63 -14.32 -17.67
C PRO A 46 0.18 -13.05 -17.40
N LEU A 47 1.33 -12.90 -18.07
CA LEU A 47 2.21 -11.74 -17.90
C LEU A 47 1.49 -10.41 -18.16
N ALA A 48 0.59 -10.38 -19.14
CA ALA A 48 -0.21 -9.19 -19.45
C ALA A 48 -1.05 -8.74 -18.24
N LEU A 49 -1.66 -9.71 -17.50
CA LEU A 49 -2.43 -9.43 -16.31
C LEU A 49 -1.53 -8.95 -15.15
N LYS A 50 -0.38 -9.62 -14.95
CA LYS A 50 0.61 -9.18 -13.94
C LYS A 50 1.05 -7.74 -14.18
N ARG A 51 1.31 -7.37 -15.45
CA ARG A 51 1.66 -6.00 -15.83
C ARG A 51 0.53 -5.01 -15.55
N SER A 52 -0.70 -5.35 -15.91
CA SER A 52 -1.87 -4.49 -15.64
C SER A 52 -2.05 -4.22 -14.14
N ILE A 53 -1.90 -5.25 -13.30
CA ILE A 53 -1.95 -5.12 -11.84
C ILE A 53 -0.84 -4.18 -11.33
N LEU A 54 0.39 -4.35 -11.83
CA LEU A 54 1.51 -3.48 -11.42
C LEU A 54 1.32 -2.03 -11.88
N GLU A 55 0.76 -1.80 -13.08
CA GLU A 55 0.42 -0.47 -13.55
C GLU A 55 -0.64 0.20 -12.67
N ASP A 56 -1.66 -0.54 -12.26
CA ASP A 56 -2.70 -0.06 -11.35
C ASP A 56 -2.11 0.38 -10.00
N ILE A 57 -1.24 -0.46 -9.43
CA ILE A 57 -0.56 -0.15 -8.16
C ILE A 57 0.31 1.11 -8.32
N ALA A 58 1.08 1.21 -9.42
CA ALA A 58 1.92 2.37 -9.68
C ALA A 58 1.09 3.66 -9.81
N ARG A 59 -0.09 3.61 -10.46
CA ARG A 59 -1.02 4.75 -10.56
C ARG A 59 -1.57 5.15 -9.19
N GLY A 60 -1.93 4.16 -8.36
CA GLY A 60 -2.37 4.41 -6.99
C GLY A 60 -1.29 5.08 -6.13
N LEU A 61 -0.04 4.59 -6.17
CA LEU A 61 1.10 5.20 -5.48
C LEU A 61 1.38 6.61 -5.98
N LEU A 62 1.37 6.82 -7.29
CA LEU A 62 1.57 8.14 -7.88
C LEU A 62 0.52 9.14 -7.39
N TYR A 63 -0.74 8.72 -7.28
CA TYR A 63 -1.81 9.55 -6.73
C TYR A 63 -1.54 9.93 -5.27
N LEU A 64 -1.14 8.99 -4.41
CA LEU A 64 -0.81 9.26 -3.01
C LEU A 64 0.40 10.21 -2.89
N HIS A 65 1.45 9.97 -3.68
CA HIS A 65 2.68 10.76 -3.64
C HIS A 65 2.51 12.18 -4.20
N LYS A 66 1.57 12.39 -5.13
CA LYS A 66 1.22 13.72 -5.67
C LYS A 66 0.11 14.41 -4.91
N HIS A 67 -0.50 13.75 -3.93
CA HIS A 67 -1.55 14.36 -3.11
C HIS A 67 -0.99 15.55 -2.31
N ASN A 68 -1.82 16.54 -2.02
CA ASN A 68 -1.43 17.67 -1.18
C ASN A 68 -2.35 17.72 0.06
N PRO A 69 -1.82 17.47 1.25
CA PRO A 69 -0.43 17.10 1.57
C PRO A 69 -0.05 15.69 1.08
N GLN A 70 1.25 15.48 0.77
CA GLN A 70 1.78 14.20 0.28
C GLN A 70 1.53 13.05 1.26
N ILE A 71 1.13 11.90 0.73
CA ILE A 71 0.85 10.69 1.51
C ILE A 71 1.86 9.61 1.14
N ILE A 72 2.50 9.02 2.13
CA ILE A 72 3.39 7.87 2.00
C ILE A 72 2.69 6.68 2.64
N HIS A 73 2.58 5.55 1.92
CA HIS A 73 1.86 4.36 2.36
C HIS A 73 2.55 3.64 3.52
N ARG A 74 3.87 3.40 3.39
CA ARG A 74 4.76 2.81 4.40
C ARG A 74 4.58 1.31 4.69
N ASP A 75 3.56 0.69 4.16
CA ASP A 75 3.29 -0.75 4.33
C ASP A 75 2.71 -1.36 3.04
N LEU A 76 3.33 -1.06 1.89
CA LEU A 76 2.91 -1.62 0.62
C LEU A 76 3.37 -3.07 0.50
N THR A 77 2.42 -4.00 0.57
CA THR A 77 2.63 -5.44 0.44
C THR A 77 1.55 -6.05 -0.46
N ALA A 78 1.72 -7.31 -0.90
CA ALA A 78 0.70 -8.00 -1.68
C ALA A 78 -0.61 -8.21 -0.90
N LYS A 79 -0.58 -8.24 0.44
CA LYS A 79 -1.76 -8.31 1.32
C LYS A 79 -2.54 -7.01 1.31
N ASN A 80 -1.84 -5.88 1.16
CA ASN A 80 -2.41 -4.54 1.14
C ASN A 80 -2.75 -4.05 -0.28
N VAL A 81 -2.79 -4.97 -1.25
CA VAL A 81 -3.35 -4.76 -2.58
C VAL A 81 -4.54 -5.70 -2.75
N LEU A 82 -5.72 -5.12 -2.95
CA LEU A 82 -6.94 -5.88 -3.17
C LEU A 82 -7.35 -5.79 -4.64
N LEU A 83 -8.07 -6.80 -5.11
CA LEU A 83 -8.52 -6.92 -6.50
C LEU A 83 -10.05 -6.90 -6.58
N THR A 84 -10.57 -6.23 -7.59
CA THR A 84 -11.98 -6.33 -7.96
C THR A 84 -12.23 -7.62 -8.74
N SER A 85 -13.51 -7.98 -8.98
CA SER A 85 -13.92 -9.08 -9.88
C SER A 85 -13.37 -8.95 -11.31
N TYR A 86 -13.03 -7.74 -11.74
CA TYR A 86 -12.39 -7.45 -13.03
C TYR A 86 -10.86 -7.41 -12.95
N LEU A 87 -10.28 -7.83 -11.82
CA LEU A 87 -8.83 -7.87 -11.57
C LEU A 87 -8.15 -6.49 -11.60
N VAL A 88 -8.91 -5.43 -11.36
CA VAL A 88 -8.35 -4.08 -11.15
C VAL A 88 -7.77 -4.01 -9.75
N ALA A 89 -6.50 -3.60 -9.65
CA ALA A 89 -5.82 -3.52 -8.36
C ALA A 89 -6.09 -2.19 -7.64
N LYS A 90 -6.30 -2.29 -6.33
CA LYS A 90 -6.53 -1.16 -5.43
C LYS A 90 -5.66 -1.29 -4.18
N ILE A 91 -4.92 -0.24 -3.87
CA ILE A 91 -4.14 -0.14 -2.64
C ILE A 91 -5.10 0.10 -1.47
N THR A 92 -4.90 -0.65 -0.39
CA THR A 92 -5.70 -0.57 0.85
C THR A 92 -4.80 -0.38 2.07
N ASP A 93 -5.42 -0.27 3.24
CA ASP A 93 -4.75 -0.15 4.56
C ASP A 93 -3.81 1.05 4.66
N LEU A 94 -4.38 2.23 4.60
CA LEU A 94 -3.69 3.49 4.89
C LEU A 94 -3.49 3.75 6.40
N GLY A 95 -3.72 2.74 7.26
CA GLY A 95 -3.58 2.86 8.72
C GLY A 95 -2.16 3.20 9.16
N ASN A 96 -1.17 2.71 8.43
CA ASN A 96 0.25 3.00 8.64
C ASN A 96 0.75 4.20 7.81
N SER A 97 -0.09 4.80 6.98
CA SER A 97 0.30 5.90 6.09
C SER A 97 0.65 7.17 6.88
N ARG A 98 1.48 8.00 6.29
CA ARG A 98 1.87 9.29 6.85
C ARG A 98 1.59 10.42 5.89
N ILE A 99 0.94 11.44 6.40
CA ILE A 99 0.80 12.74 5.74
C ILE A 99 2.09 13.52 6.00
N VAL A 100 2.78 13.89 4.93
CA VAL A 100 4.03 14.66 5.01
C VAL A 100 3.78 16.08 4.53
N ASN A 101 3.67 17.01 5.47
CA ASN A 101 3.71 18.44 5.17
C ASN A 101 5.18 18.82 4.98
N LEU A 102 5.73 18.63 3.79
CA LEU A 102 7.09 19.04 3.48
C LEU A 102 7.12 20.55 3.26
N GLN A 103 7.62 21.29 4.24
CA GLN A 103 8.31 22.54 3.92
C GLN A 103 9.58 22.16 3.14
N PRO A 104 9.95 22.92 2.08
CA PRO A 104 11.20 22.64 1.35
C PRO A 104 12.38 22.51 2.32
N GLY A 105 13.02 21.33 2.36
CA GLY A 105 14.15 21.03 3.24
C GLY A 105 13.84 20.27 4.54
N GLN A 106 12.57 19.98 4.88
CA GLN A 106 12.23 19.17 6.05
C GLN A 106 11.81 17.75 5.64
N LEU A 107 12.70 16.80 5.82
CA LEU A 107 12.35 15.38 5.83
C LEU A 107 11.80 15.02 7.21
N ALA A 108 10.60 14.48 7.24
CA ALA A 108 9.93 14.16 8.48
C ALA A 108 10.68 13.08 9.28
N ARG A 109 11.18 13.44 10.47
CA ARG A 109 11.69 12.47 11.45
C ARG A 109 10.53 11.64 11.99
N THR A 110 10.63 10.32 11.91
CA THR A 110 9.65 9.43 12.52
C THR A 110 10.24 8.82 13.78
N LEU A 111 9.65 9.14 14.91
CA LEU A 111 10.01 8.59 16.23
C LEU A 111 9.11 7.41 16.64
N SER A 112 8.25 6.91 15.79
CA SER A 112 7.38 5.78 16.10
C SER A 112 7.89 4.50 15.44
N ARG A 113 7.76 3.38 16.16
CA ARG A 113 8.07 2.01 15.74
C ARG A 113 7.88 1.81 14.24
N LEU A 114 8.84 1.16 13.60
CA LEU A 114 8.82 0.77 12.20
C LEU A 114 7.50 0.02 11.89
N PRO A 115 6.48 0.66 11.28
CA PRO A 115 5.35 -0.08 10.77
C PRO A 115 5.75 -0.69 9.44
N GLY A 116 5.29 -1.89 9.18
CA GLY A 116 5.46 -2.55 7.91
C GLY A 116 6.11 -3.93 8.01
N THR A 117 5.96 -4.69 6.97
CA THR A 117 6.51 -6.03 6.83
C THR A 117 7.99 -5.93 6.47
N LEU A 118 8.89 -6.47 7.30
CA LEU A 118 10.35 -6.32 7.19
C LEU A 118 10.91 -6.59 5.78
N VAL A 119 10.37 -7.59 5.09
CA VAL A 119 10.80 -7.97 3.73
C VAL A 119 10.59 -6.86 2.69
N TYR A 120 9.61 -5.99 2.91
CA TYR A 120 9.28 -4.88 2.01
C TYR A 120 9.95 -3.56 2.42
N MET A 121 10.74 -3.55 3.49
CA MET A 121 11.40 -2.34 3.99
C MET A 121 12.77 -2.15 3.36
N PRO A 122 13.11 -0.93 2.91
CA PRO A 122 14.47 -0.63 2.49
C PRO A 122 15.42 -0.63 3.70
N PRO A 123 16.71 -1.01 3.51
CA PRO A 123 17.67 -1.13 4.60
C PRO A 123 17.86 0.17 5.39
N GLU A 124 17.75 1.33 4.73
CA GLU A 124 17.82 2.63 5.41
C GLU A 124 16.65 2.86 6.38
N ALA A 125 15.49 2.21 6.17
CA ALA A 125 14.36 2.31 7.09
C ALA A 125 14.61 1.63 8.44
N LEU A 126 15.60 0.76 8.52
CA LEU A 126 16.02 0.10 9.77
C LEU A 126 16.90 0.98 10.65
N SER A 127 17.35 2.13 10.15
CA SER A 127 18.15 3.08 10.89
C SER A 127 17.30 3.99 11.77
N ALA A 128 17.75 4.25 13.01
CA ALA A 128 17.11 5.21 13.92
C ALA A 128 17.08 6.66 13.37
N ALA A 129 17.94 6.96 12.37
CA ALA A 129 18.01 8.25 11.69
C ALA A 129 17.22 8.24 10.37
N ALA A 130 16.43 7.21 10.10
CA ALA A 130 15.72 7.04 8.84
C ALA A 130 14.82 8.24 8.51
N ARG A 131 14.94 8.71 7.29
CA ARG A 131 14.09 9.76 6.73
C ARG A 131 13.13 9.08 5.75
N TYR A 132 11.85 9.15 6.05
CA TYR A 132 10.83 8.48 5.24
C TYR A 132 10.30 9.43 4.16
N GLY A 133 10.45 9.02 2.93
CA GLY A 133 9.92 9.69 1.75
C GLY A 133 9.21 8.70 0.82
N PRO A 134 8.75 9.15 -0.35
CA PRO A 134 8.16 8.28 -1.37
C PRO A 134 9.06 7.12 -1.81
N SER A 135 10.37 7.25 -1.69
CA SER A 135 11.36 6.21 -1.99
C SER A 135 11.13 4.91 -1.22
N LEU A 136 10.57 4.99 0.00
CA LEU A 136 10.21 3.81 0.77
C LEU A 136 9.14 2.96 0.06
N ASP A 137 8.08 3.61 -0.41
CA ASP A 137 7.02 2.92 -1.15
C ASP A 137 7.52 2.40 -2.51
N VAL A 138 8.47 3.11 -3.15
CA VAL A 138 9.10 2.65 -4.40
C VAL A 138 9.91 1.38 -4.19
N PHE A 139 10.66 1.28 -3.09
CA PHE A 139 11.38 0.06 -2.72
C PHE A 139 10.40 -1.10 -2.48
N SER A 140 9.36 -0.87 -1.66
CA SER A 140 8.30 -1.85 -1.40
C SER A 140 7.61 -2.30 -2.69
N PHE A 141 7.36 -1.37 -3.62
CA PHE A 141 6.81 -1.69 -4.94
C PHE A 141 7.75 -2.57 -5.77
N GLY A 142 9.07 -2.38 -5.69
CA GLY A 142 10.06 -3.24 -6.36
C GLY A 142 9.96 -4.69 -5.87
N HIS A 143 9.89 -4.92 -4.56
CA HIS A 143 9.67 -6.24 -3.97
C HIS A 143 8.32 -6.85 -4.38
N LEU A 144 7.27 -6.05 -4.34
CA LEU A 144 5.93 -6.47 -4.77
C LEU A 144 5.91 -6.86 -6.25
N ALA A 145 6.61 -6.10 -7.11
CA ALA A 145 6.72 -6.40 -8.53
C ALA A 145 7.47 -7.72 -8.76
N LEU A 146 8.57 -7.95 -8.05
CA LEU A 146 9.31 -9.20 -8.14
C LEU A 146 8.42 -10.39 -7.75
N PHE A 147 7.71 -10.32 -6.61
CA PHE A 147 6.77 -11.36 -6.19
C PHE A 147 5.65 -11.55 -7.22
N THR A 148 5.05 -10.48 -7.73
CA THR A 148 3.97 -10.55 -8.74
C THR A 148 4.43 -11.24 -10.02
N LEU A 149 5.63 -10.92 -10.51
CA LEU A 149 6.15 -11.45 -11.76
C LEU A 149 6.58 -12.92 -11.63
N THR A 150 7.26 -13.28 -10.54
CA THR A 150 7.85 -14.62 -10.35
C THR A 150 6.92 -15.60 -9.62
N GLN A 151 5.92 -15.10 -8.87
CA GLN A 151 5.10 -15.86 -7.92
C GLN A 151 5.94 -16.58 -6.85
N VAL A 152 7.16 -16.10 -6.62
CA VAL A 152 8.06 -16.59 -5.57
C VAL A 152 8.24 -15.49 -4.54
N GLN A 153 7.90 -15.79 -3.29
CA GLN A 153 8.13 -14.86 -2.20
C GLN A 153 9.59 -14.98 -1.74
N TYR A 154 10.35 -13.92 -1.93
CA TYR A 154 11.74 -13.85 -1.48
C TYR A 154 11.77 -13.23 -0.08
N TYR A 155 12.41 -13.94 0.85
CA TYR A 155 12.77 -13.43 2.16
C TYR A 155 14.24 -13.02 2.10
N LEU A 156 14.50 -11.74 2.26
CA LEU A 156 15.86 -11.17 2.32
C LEU A 156 16.40 -11.24 3.75
#